data_1d714b26b560c4ab2bfa8dd80df03ead
#
_entry.id   1d714b26b560c4ab2bfa8dd80df03ead
#
_cell.length_a   1.000
_cell.length_b   1.000
_cell.length_c   1.000
_cell.angle_alpha   90.00
_cell.angle_beta   90.00
_cell.angle_gamma   90.00
#
_symmetry.space_group_name_H-M   'P 1'
#
loop_
_entity.id
_entity.type
_entity.pdbx_description
1 polymer ?
#
loop_
_entity_poly.entity_id
_entity_poly.type
_entity_poly.pdbx_seq_one_letter_code
_entity_poly.pdbx_strand_id
1 'polypeptide(L)'
;VGSEMCIRDSNRTAQDDNHIINPMARGWQFYHDRPWLAGLFYWTGLDYRGEPNPMLYPATGSQFGIFDYCGFPKDEAFYLKSWWTDEPVLHLSPHWNLSGHEGDSINVWAYSNCDEVELFVNGKSLGRKSMPVNGYIEWKTIYRPGSLLAKGYKAGKKVMVEKIETTGKATRISIEPYNTTLKADGQDIAIVDLTLKDEKNREVPDAM
;
A
#
# COMPACT_ATOMS: atom_id res chain seq x y z
N VAL A 1 -16.25 -12.71 4.65
CA VAL A 1 -15.54 -11.79 3.78
C VAL A 1 -15.57 -10.45 4.48
N GLY A 2 -14.61 -10.06 5.21
CA GLY A 2 -14.68 -8.69 5.52
C GLY A 2 -13.98 -8.10 6.70
N SER A 3 -13.73 -8.82 7.80
CA SER A 3 -13.11 -8.17 8.96
C SER A 3 -11.68 -7.75 8.71
N GLU A 4 -11.02 -8.44 7.84
CA GLU A 4 -9.61 -8.24 7.54
C GLU A 4 -9.36 -7.25 6.40
N MET A 5 -10.39 -6.94 5.63
CA MET A 5 -10.32 -5.93 4.57
C MET A 5 -10.33 -4.50 5.11
N CYS A 6 -10.55 -4.35 6.41
CA CYS A 6 -10.98 -3.09 6.95
C CYS A 6 -9.92 -2.28 7.65
N ILE A 7 -8.67 -2.66 7.61
CA ILE A 7 -7.69 -1.95 8.41
C ILE A 7 -6.51 -1.59 7.53
N ARG A 8 -6.46 -0.33 7.10
CA ARG A 8 -5.15 0.27 6.97
C ARG A 8 -4.64 0.48 8.38
N ASP A 9 -4.15 -0.58 8.97
CA ASP A 9 -3.38 -0.46 10.18
C ASP A 9 -1.94 -0.16 9.76
N SER A 10 -1.47 1.02 10.12
CA SER A 10 -0.06 1.37 10.05
C SER A 10 0.82 0.38 10.82
N ASN A 11 0.22 -0.39 11.72
CA ASN A 11 0.87 -1.45 12.49
C ASN A 11 0.71 -2.85 11.90
N ARG A 12 0.21 -2.97 10.66
CA ARG A 12 0.16 -4.26 9.98
C ARG A 12 1.56 -4.83 9.87
N THR A 13 1.85 -5.73 10.77
CA THR A 13 2.99 -6.63 10.58
C THR A 13 2.60 -7.63 9.51
N ALA A 14 3.54 -7.97 8.64
CA ALA A 14 3.37 -9.01 7.64
C ALA A 14 3.06 -10.40 8.24
N GLN A 15 2.70 -10.48 9.50
CA GLN A 15 2.31 -11.69 10.22
C GLN A 15 0.81 -11.93 10.23
N ASP A 16 -0.01 -10.96 9.76
CA ASP A 16 -1.43 -11.22 9.58
C ASP A 16 -1.60 -12.26 8.48
N ASP A 17 -1.85 -13.50 8.88
CA ASP A 17 -2.03 -14.67 8.01
C ASP A 17 -3.16 -14.52 6.98
N ASN A 18 -3.95 -13.47 7.12
CA ASN A 18 -5.10 -13.15 6.29
C ASN A 18 -4.84 -11.92 5.42
N HIS A 19 -3.75 -11.94 4.69
CA HIS A 19 -3.45 -10.86 3.75
C HIS A 19 -4.61 -10.62 2.77
N ILE A 20 -5.16 -9.44 2.78
CA ILE A 20 -6.38 -9.06 2.05
C ILE A 20 -6.22 -9.24 0.55
N ILE A 21 -5.02 -9.03 0.04
CA ILE A 21 -4.74 -9.15 -1.39
C ILE A 21 -5.01 -10.57 -1.92
N ASN A 22 -4.87 -11.61 -1.09
CA ASN A 22 -5.14 -12.98 -1.53
C ASN A 22 -6.57 -13.20 -2.04
N PRO A 23 -7.63 -12.82 -1.30
CA PRO A 23 -8.99 -12.89 -1.80
C PRO A 23 -9.23 -12.03 -3.04
N MET A 24 -8.67 -10.81 -3.09
CA MET A 24 -8.78 -9.91 -4.21
C MET A 24 -8.09 -10.46 -5.46
N ALA A 25 -6.86 -10.97 -5.33
CA ALA A 25 -6.10 -11.56 -6.41
C ALA A 25 -6.83 -12.78 -7.00
N ARG A 26 -7.43 -13.64 -6.15
CA ARG A 26 -8.25 -14.78 -6.62
C ARG A 26 -9.50 -14.32 -7.36
N GLY A 27 -10.16 -13.29 -6.84
CA GLY A 27 -11.33 -12.70 -7.50
C GLY A 27 -10.96 -12.11 -8.86
N TRP A 28 -9.89 -11.35 -8.94
CA TRP A 28 -9.40 -10.79 -10.20
C TRP A 28 -8.98 -11.87 -11.19
N GLN A 29 -8.23 -12.89 -10.75
CA GLN A 29 -7.86 -14.03 -11.59
C GLN A 29 -9.10 -14.77 -12.12
N PHE A 30 -10.14 -14.93 -11.30
CA PHE A 30 -11.40 -15.53 -11.73
C PHE A 30 -12.03 -14.78 -12.92
N TYR A 31 -12.04 -13.44 -12.88
CA TYR A 31 -12.55 -12.62 -13.99
C TYR A 31 -11.63 -12.64 -15.18
N HIS A 32 -10.35 -12.51 -14.97
CA HIS A 32 -9.33 -12.53 -16.03
C HIS A 32 -9.38 -13.81 -16.87
N ASP A 33 -9.63 -14.96 -16.25
CA ASP A 33 -9.69 -16.25 -16.91
C ASP A 33 -11.01 -16.47 -17.68
N ARG A 34 -11.94 -15.52 -17.63
CA ARG A 34 -13.28 -15.63 -18.22
C ARG A 34 -13.59 -14.45 -19.14
N PRO A 35 -13.05 -14.44 -20.36
CA PRO A 35 -13.19 -13.29 -21.27
C PRO A 35 -14.62 -13.00 -21.73
N TRP A 36 -15.58 -13.90 -21.45
CA TRP A 36 -17.00 -13.68 -21.69
C TRP A 36 -17.70 -12.86 -20.60
N LEU A 37 -17.05 -12.62 -19.46
CA LEU A 37 -17.57 -11.74 -18.42
C LEU A 37 -17.30 -10.29 -18.82
N ALA A 38 -18.31 -9.43 -18.72
CA ALA A 38 -18.21 -8.03 -19.10
C ALA A 38 -17.28 -7.22 -18.19
N GLY A 39 -16.96 -7.72 -17.01
CA GLY A 39 -16.09 -7.08 -16.01
C GLY A 39 -16.64 -7.28 -14.60
N LEU A 40 -16.07 -6.51 -13.68
CA LEU A 40 -16.51 -6.48 -12.29
C LEU A 40 -16.60 -5.04 -11.78
N PHE A 41 -17.49 -4.83 -10.84
CA PHE A 41 -17.53 -3.63 -10.03
C PHE A 41 -17.01 -3.97 -8.63
N TYR A 42 -15.92 -3.31 -8.26
CA TYR A 42 -15.35 -3.51 -6.94
C TYR A 42 -16.10 -2.69 -5.89
N TRP A 43 -16.48 -3.31 -4.79
CA TRP A 43 -17.04 -2.63 -3.64
C TRP A 43 -16.03 -2.63 -2.50
N THR A 44 -15.48 -1.49 -2.13
CA THR A 44 -15.79 -0.15 -2.64
C THR A 44 -14.51 0.64 -2.91
N GLY A 45 -14.63 1.74 -3.65
CA GLY A 45 -13.50 2.64 -3.92
C GLY A 45 -12.98 3.32 -2.64
N LEU A 46 -13.85 3.99 -1.91
CA LEU A 46 -13.51 4.76 -0.70
C LEU A 46 -14.11 4.13 0.54
N ASP A 47 -13.43 4.27 1.67
CA ASP A 47 -14.05 4.06 2.97
C ASP A 47 -15.19 5.03 3.16
N TYR A 48 -16.24 4.62 3.85
CA TYR A 48 -17.41 5.46 4.08
C TYR A 48 -18.02 5.25 5.47
N ARG A 49 -18.81 6.23 5.91
CA ARG A 49 -19.52 6.17 7.19
C ARG A 49 -20.88 5.53 7.03
N GLY A 50 -21.36 4.89 8.10
CA GLY A 50 -22.72 4.37 8.20
C GLY A 50 -22.87 2.86 8.17
N GLU A 51 -21.91 2.10 7.68
CA GLU A 51 -21.94 0.64 7.65
C GLU A 51 -20.70 0.05 8.35
N PRO A 52 -20.69 -0.02 9.68
CA PRO A 52 -19.52 -0.45 10.42
C PRO A 52 -19.26 -1.95 10.40
N ASN A 53 -20.18 -2.75 9.85
CA ASN A 53 -20.04 -4.20 9.82
C ASN A 53 -18.76 -4.63 9.04
N PRO A 54 -17.96 -5.55 9.58
CA PRO A 54 -18.24 -6.42 10.74
C PRO A 54 -17.80 -5.84 12.10
N MET A 55 -17.36 -4.60 12.13
CA MET A 55 -16.90 -3.98 13.36
C MET A 55 -18.06 -3.71 14.33
N LEU A 56 -17.76 -3.84 15.63
CA LEU A 56 -18.71 -3.56 16.70
C LEU A 56 -18.60 -2.09 17.13
N TYR A 57 -19.64 -1.64 17.87
CA TYR A 57 -19.59 -0.33 18.53
C TYR A 57 -18.26 -0.16 19.29
N PRO A 58 -17.58 0.97 19.18
CA PRO A 58 -18.04 2.26 18.68
C PRO A 58 -17.73 2.57 17.19
N ALA A 59 -17.45 1.58 16.36
CA ALA A 59 -17.20 1.82 14.94
C ALA A 59 -18.40 2.50 14.26
N THR A 60 -18.15 3.50 13.44
CA THR A 60 -19.16 4.32 12.77
C THR A 60 -19.10 4.28 11.26
N GLY A 61 -18.20 3.48 10.69
CA GLY A 61 -18.04 3.40 9.25
C GLY A 61 -17.25 2.18 8.80
N SER A 62 -17.27 1.94 7.51
CA SER A 62 -16.51 0.88 6.85
C SER A 62 -15.06 1.28 6.65
N GLN A 63 -14.20 0.26 6.49
CA GLN A 63 -12.78 0.41 6.18
C GLN A 63 -12.36 -0.52 5.04
N PHE A 64 -13.32 -1.01 4.27
CA PHE A 64 -13.08 -1.94 3.16
C PHE A 64 -12.93 -1.28 1.80
N GLY A 65 -12.80 0.05 1.75
CA GLY A 65 -12.40 0.78 0.56
C GLY A 65 -10.95 0.48 0.16
N ILE A 66 -10.64 0.59 -1.13
CA ILE A 66 -9.25 0.55 -1.62
C ILE A 66 -8.51 1.86 -1.38
N PHE A 67 -9.28 2.93 -1.08
CA PHE A 67 -8.79 4.20 -0.57
C PHE A 67 -9.41 4.45 0.80
N ASP A 68 -8.71 5.16 1.65
CA ASP A 68 -9.23 5.56 2.95
C ASP A 68 -10.25 6.72 2.84
N TYR A 69 -10.74 7.21 3.99
CA TYR A 69 -11.70 8.34 4.05
C TYR A 69 -11.18 9.65 3.45
N CYS A 70 -9.87 9.81 3.38
CA CYS A 70 -9.20 11.00 2.85
C CYS A 70 -8.78 10.83 1.39
N GLY A 71 -8.98 9.63 0.82
CA GLY A 71 -8.61 9.32 -0.55
C GLY A 71 -7.17 8.81 -0.71
N PHE A 72 -6.47 8.50 0.38
CA PHE A 72 -5.16 7.88 0.29
C PHE A 72 -5.27 6.41 -0.10
N PRO A 73 -4.43 5.94 -1.05
CA PRO A 73 -4.47 4.57 -1.52
C PRO A 73 -3.97 3.61 -0.44
N LYS A 74 -4.65 2.48 -0.31
CA LYS A 74 -4.21 1.32 0.45
C LYS A 74 -3.47 0.33 -0.46
N ASP A 75 -2.91 -0.73 0.09
CA ASP A 75 -2.17 -1.76 -0.67
C ASP A 75 -3.00 -2.36 -1.82
N GLU A 76 -4.32 -2.50 -1.61
CA GLU A 76 -5.26 -3.00 -2.61
C GLU A 76 -5.34 -2.10 -3.85
N ALA A 77 -5.24 -0.79 -3.66
CA ALA A 77 -5.23 0.15 -4.78
C ALA A 77 -3.98 -0.04 -5.64
N PHE A 78 -2.82 -0.25 -5.02
CA PHE A 78 -1.58 -0.51 -5.74
C PHE A 78 -1.59 -1.87 -6.43
N TYR A 79 -2.17 -2.91 -5.79
CA TYR A 79 -2.38 -4.20 -6.44
C TYR A 79 -3.26 -4.06 -7.68
N LEU A 80 -4.43 -3.44 -7.58
CA LEU A 80 -5.32 -3.23 -8.72
C LEU A 80 -4.66 -2.36 -9.79
N LYS A 81 -4.00 -1.27 -9.39
CA LYS A 81 -3.27 -0.41 -10.32
C LYS A 81 -2.24 -1.20 -11.12
N SER A 82 -1.54 -2.15 -10.50
CA SER A 82 -0.53 -2.96 -11.20
C SER A 82 -1.10 -3.85 -12.32
N TRP A 83 -2.40 -4.19 -12.24
CA TRP A 83 -3.05 -5.06 -13.23
C TRP A 83 -4.06 -4.35 -14.15
N TRP A 84 -4.44 -3.12 -13.79
CA TRP A 84 -5.46 -2.34 -14.53
C TRP A 84 -4.86 -1.19 -15.34
N THR A 85 -3.55 -0.95 -15.27
CA THR A 85 -2.88 0.11 -16.01
C THR A 85 -1.58 -0.38 -16.64
N ASP A 86 -1.21 0.23 -17.77
CA ASP A 86 0.07 0.03 -18.44
C ASP A 86 1.19 0.91 -17.86
N GLU A 87 0.84 1.89 -17.04
CA GLU A 87 1.84 2.72 -16.35
C GLU A 87 2.69 1.85 -15.42
N PRO A 88 4.00 2.08 -15.36
CA PRO A 88 4.85 1.35 -14.43
C PRO A 88 4.39 1.50 -12.99
N VAL A 89 4.19 0.38 -12.32
CA VAL A 89 3.82 0.31 -10.90
C VAL A 89 4.84 -0.55 -10.17
N LEU A 90 5.28 -0.08 -9.04
CA LEU A 90 6.05 -0.84 -8.05
C LEU A 90 5.70 -0.28 -6.68
N HIS A 91 5.19 -1.11 -5.80
CA HIS A 91 4.82 -0.75 -4.44
C HIS A 91 5.22 -1.84 -3.46
N LEU A 92 5.85 -1.44 -2.36
CA LEU A 92 6.28 -2.33 -1.28
C LEU A 92 5.34 -2.22 -0.08
N SER A 93 5.05 -3.35 0.54
CA SER A 93 4.31 -3.45 1.80
C SER A 93 4.98 -4.48 2.71
N PRO A 94 4.96 -4.28 4.03
CA PRO A 94 4.50 -3.11 4.78
C PRO A 94 5.53 -1.98 4.78
N HIS A 95 5.18 -0.86 5.44
CA HIS A 95 6.17 0.16 5.80
C HIS A 95 7.29 -0.44 6.69
N TRP A 96 8.44 0.26 6.82
CA TRP A 96 9.59 -0.30 7.53
C TRP A 96 9.85 0.35 8.90
N ASN A 97 8.76 0.81 9.57
CA ASN A 97 8.73 1.27 10.95
C ASN A 97 8.01 0.23 11.81
N LEU A 98 8.69 -0.84 12.20
CA LEU A 98 8.14 -1.95 12.98
C LEU A 98 8.83 -2.00 14.34
N SER A 99 8.71 -0.93 15.11
CA SER A 99 9.32 -0.83 16.44
C SER A 99 8.85 -1.93 17.38
N GLY A 100 9.78 -2.60 18.02
CA GLY A 100 9.49 -3.74 18.93
C GLY A 100 9.43 -5.10 18.23
N HIS A 101 9.63 -5.14 16.90
CA HIS A 101 9.67 -6.37 16.08
C HIS A 101 11.08 -6.69 15.58
N GLU A 102 12.11 -6.07 16.17
CA GLU A 102 13.50 -6.31 15.79
C GLU A 102 13.88 -7.78 16.02
N GLY A 103 14.24 -8.47 14.95
CA GLY A 103 14.56 -9.90 14.96
C GLY A 103 13.40 -10.82 14.58
N ASP A 104 12.19 -10.29 14.44
CA ASP A 104 11.04 -11.06 13.97
C ASP A 104 11.13 -11.34 12.47
N SER A 105 10.46 -12.40 12.06
CA SER A 105 10.33 -12.78 10.67
C SER A 105 9.16 -12.05 10.04
N ILE A 106 9.44 -11.17 9.09
CA ILE A 106 8.46 -10.33 8.40
C ILE A 106 8.37 -10.73 6.93
N ASN A 107 7.14 -10.81 6.42
CA ASN A 107 6.89 -10.92 5.00
C ASN A 107 6.89 -9.53 4.37
N VAL A 108 7.54 -9.40 3.22
CA VAL A 108 7.54 -8.17 2.41
C VAL A 108 6.89 -8.51 1.08
N TRP A 109 5.89 -7.74 0.69
CA TRP A 109 5.18 -7.89 -0.58
C TRP A 109 5.56 -6.79 -1.55
N ALA A 110 5.61 -7.15 -2.83
CA ALA A 110 5.72 -6.20 -3.93
C ALA A 110 4.54 -6.35 -4.88
N TYR A 111 3.82 -5.26 -5.12
CA TYR A 111 2.78 -5.13 -6.12
C TYR A 111 3.36 -4.39 -7.31
N SER A 112 3.36 -5.02 -8.48
CA SER A 112 4.02 -4.45 -9.65
C SER A 112 3.49 -5.06 -10.95
N ASN A 113 3.58 -4.29 -12.02
CA ASN A 113 3.42 -4.76 -13.40
C ASN A 113 4.76 -4.90 -14.13
N CYS A 114 5.87 -4.92 -13.41
CA CYS A 114 7.17 -5.30 -13.94
C CYS A 114 7.23 -6.81 -14.17
N ASP A 115 8.09 -7.26 -15.08
CA ASP A 115 8.29 -8.71 -15.34
C ASP A 115 8.95 -9.39 -14.15
N GLU A 116 9.86 -8.66 -13.48
CA GLU A 116 10.63 -9.16 -12.34
C GLU A 116 10.88 -8.03 -11.33
N VAL A 117 11.01 -8.41 -10.07
CA VAL A 117 11.39 -7.49 -8.99
C VAL A 117 12.52 -8.11 -8.17
N GLU A 118 13.50 -7.29 -7.80
CA GLU A 118 14.57 -7.65 -6.87
C GLU A 118 14.48 -6.81 -5.61
N LEU A 119 14.44 -7.48 -4.45
CA LEU A 119 14.34 -6.83 -3.15
C LEU A 119 15.70 -6.81 -2.45
N PHE A 120 16.01 -5.68 -1.84
CA PHE A 120 17.19 -5.47 -1.00
C PHE A 120 16.76 -5.03 0.39
N VAL A 121 17.35 -5.64 1.40
CA VAL A 121 17.20 -5.23 2.81
C VAL A 121 18.55 -4.76 3.31
N ASN A 122 18.64 -3.52 3.73
CA ASN A 122 19.89 -2.90 4.19
C ASN A 122 21.05 -3.12 3.21
N GLY A 123 20.78 -2.99 1.89
CA GLY A 123 21.76 -3.17 0.83
C GLY A 123 22.05 -4.60 0.42
N LYS A 124 21.55 -5.61 1.15
CA LYS A 124 21.72 -7.02 0.81
C LYS A 124 20.55 -7.50 -0.04
N SER A 125 20.82 -8.04 -1.24
CA SER A 125 19.80 -8.63 -2.10
C SER A 125 19.20 -9.89 -1.47
N LEU A 126 17.88 -10.00 -1.51
CA LEU A 126 17.12 -11.21 -1.19
C LEU A 126 16.74 -12.00 -2.45
N GLY A 127 17.30 -11.62 -3.58
CA GLY A 127 17.08 -12.27 -4.85
C GLY A 127 16.03 -11.58 -5.71
N ARG A 128 16.10 -11.87 -6.99
CA ARG A 128 15.20 -11.42 -8.03
C ARG A 128 14.15 -12.49 -8.30
N LYS A 129 12.88 -12.09 -8.36
CA LYS A 129 11.77 -13.00 -8.60
C LYS A 129 10.93 -12.51 -9.78
N SER A 130 10.41 -13.45 -10.56
CA SER A 130 9.45 -13.16 -11.62
C SER A 130 8.09 -12.81 -11.02
N MET A 131 7.40 -11.85 -11.62
CA MET A 131 6.07 -11.43 -11.23
C MET A 131 5.05 -12.45 -11.79
N PRO A 132 4.28 -13.11 -10.92
CA PRO A 132 3.19 -13.96 -11.39
C PRO A 132 2.05 -13.09 -11.98
N VAL A 133 1.49 -13.53 -13.10
CA VAL A 133 0.36 -12.82 -13.73
C VAL A 133 -0.81 -12.74 -12.75
N ASN A 134 -1.38 -11.56 -12.60
CA ASN A 134 -2.45 -11.24 -11.64
C ASN A 134 -2.09 -11.53 -10.17
N GLY A 135 -0.82 -11.68 -9.88
CA GLY A 135 -0.31 -11.97 -8.55
C GLY A 135 0.48 -10.83 -7.94
N TYR A 136 1.29 -11.18 -6.99
CA TYR A 136 2.25 -10.33 -6.29
C TYR A 136 3.45 -11.18 -5.88
N ILE A 137 4.55 -10.55 -5.49
CA ILE A 137 5.73 -11.26 -5.01
C ILE A 137 5.86 -11.07 -3.51
N GLU A 138 6.24 -12.16 -2.84
CA GLU A 138 6.51 -12.18 -1.40
C GLU A 138 7.95 -12.60 -1.14
N TRP A 139 8.60 -11.92 -0.17
CA TRP A 139 9.86 -12.33 0.46
C TRP A 139 9.68 -12.43 1.95
N LYS A 140 10.32 -13.38 2.57
CA LYS A 140 10.42 -13.51 4.02
C LYS A 140 11.79 -13.07 4.47
N THR A 141 11.86 -12.16 5.44
CA THR A 141 13.11 -11.61 5.96
C THR A 141 13.04 -11.32 7.44
N ILE A 142 14.20 -11.18 8.08
CA ILE A 142 14.25 -10.77 9.48
C ILE A 142 14.24 -9.24 9.54
N TYR A 143 13.29 -8.68 10.31
CA TYR A 143 13.22 -7.25 10.48
C TYR A 143 14.45 -6.71 11.23
N ARG A 144 15.03 -5.70 10.64
CA ARG A 144 16.05 -4.83 11.22
C ARG A 144 15.80 -3.41 10.71
N PRO A 145 15.81 -2.40 11.59
CA PRO A 145 15.73 -1.01 11.15
C PRO A 145 16.74 -0.70 10.04
N GLY A 146 16.32 0.14 9.09
CA GLY A 146 17.16 0.50 7.95
C GLY A 146 16.34 0.75 6.69
N SER A 147 16.63 0.06 5.59
CA SER A 147 15.97 0.32 4.31
C SER A 147 15.54 -0.94 3.59
N LEU A 148 14.36 -0.88 2.98
CA LEU A 148 13.93 -1.74 1.88
C LEU A 148 14.15 -0.98 0.57
N LEU A 149 14.68 -1.66 -0.43
CA LEU A 149 14.83 -1.14 -1.79
C LEU A 149 14.36 -2.22 -2.76
N ALA A 150 13.36 -1.91 -3.56
CA ALA A 150 12.94 -2.76 -4.67
C ALA A 150 13.38 -2.16 -6.01
N LYS A 151 13.80 -3.03 -6.91
CA LYS A 151 14.10 -2.68 -8.30
C LYS A 151 13.20 -3.50 -9.22
N GLY A 152 12.37 -2.82 -10.00
CA GLY A 152 11.50 -3.42 -11.01
C GLY A 152 12.20 -3.46 -12.38
N TYR A 153 12.02 -4.57 -13.08
CA TYR A 153 12.62 -4.82 -14.39
C TYR A 153 11.54 -5.17 -15.41
N LYS A 154 11.68 -4.64 -16.61
CA LYS A 154 10.85 -4.97 -17.79
C LYS A 154 11.75 -5.26 -18.97
N ALA A 155 11.55 -6.40 -19.63
CA ALA A 155 12.43 -6.88 -20.70
C ALA A 155 13.93 -6.85 -20.30
N GLY A 156 14.22 -7.26 -19.06
CA GLY A 156 15.59 -7.30 -18.51
C GLY A 156 16.18 -5.94 -18.12
N LYS A 157 15.52 -4.82 -18.42
CA LYS A 157 15.99 -3.48 -18.09
C LYS A 157 15.32 -2.99 -16.79
N LYS A 158 16.11 -2.34 -15.93
CA LYS A 158 15.56 -1.67 -14.73
C LYS A 158 14.73 -0.48 -15.16
N VAL A 159 13.44 -0.48 -14.78
CA VAL A 159 12.47 0.57 -15.14
C VAL A 159 11.99 1.36 -13.92
N MET A 160 12.01 0.74 -12.74
CA MET A 160 11.52 1.37 -11.51
C MET A 160 12.42 1.06 -10.31
N VAL A 161 12.36 1.95 -9.33
CA VAL A 161 12.96 1.76 -8.02
C VAL A 161 12.00 2.34 -6.98
N GLU A 162 11.76 1.57 -5.92
CA GLU A 162 11.06 2.05 -4.75
C GLU A 162 11.92 1.82 -3.52
N LYS A 163 11.93 2.78 -2.60
CA LYS A 163 12.71 2.73 -1.38
C LYS A 163 11.85 3.16 -0.19
N ILE A 164 11.82 2.32 0.83
CA ILE A 164 11.21 2.58 2.13
C ILE A 164 12.32 2.56 3.18
N GLU A 165 12.25 3.46 4.15
CA GLU A 165 13.25 3.55 5.22
C GLU A 165 12.59 3.62 6.58
N THR A 166 13.20 2.99 7.56
CA THR A 166 12.87 3.26 8.96
C THR A 166 13.17 4.71 9.29
N THR A 167 12.16 5.42 9.78
CA THR A 167 12.25 6.84 10.11
C THR A 167 12.55 7.03 11.59
N GLY A 168 12.92 8.25 11.96
CA GLY A 168 12.99 8.69 13.34
C GLY A 168 11.60 9.07 13.87
N LYS A 169 11.57 9.63 15.08
CA LYS A 169 10.33 10.19 15.65
C LYS A 169 9.85 11.35 14.79
N ALA A 170 8.54 11.53 14.72
CA ALA A 170 7.95 12.71 14.09
C ALA A 170 8.36 13.98 14.85
N THR A 171 8.88 14.96 14.12
CA THR A 171 9.35 16.24 14.67
C THR A 171 8.62 17.44 14.08
N ARG A 172 7.91 17.25 12.97
CA ARG A 172 7.19 18.34 12.30
C ARG A 172 6.00 17.82 11.51
N ILE A 173 5.04 18.72 11.28
CA ILE A 173 3.92 18.55 10.36
C ILE A 173 4.32 19.20 9.03
N SER A 174 4.18 18.46 7.93
CA SER A 174 4.21 19.00 6.56
C SER A 174 2.78 19.28 6.12
N ILE A 175 2.57 20.44 5.49
CA ILE A 175 1.29 20.88 4.98
C ILE A 175 1.46 21.11 3.48
N GLU A 176 0.80 20.29 2.67
CA GLU A 176 0.95 20.32 1.21
C GLU A 176 -0.43 20.54 0.56
N PRO A 177 -0.76 21.81 0.18
CA PRO A 177 -2.03 22.08 -0.49
C PRO A 177 -2.00 21.64 -1.95
N TYR A 178 -3.10 21.05 -2.43
CA TYR A 178 -3.29 20.70 -3.85
C TYR A 178 -3.39 21.94 -4.74
N ASN A 179 -4.01 23.00 -4.21
CA ASN A 179 -4.11 24.30 -4.88
C ASN A 179 -3.70 25.42 -3.92
N THR A 180 -2.87 26.32 -4.41
CA THR A 180 -2.33 27.45 -3.64
C THR A 180 -3.13 28.74 -3.85
N THR A 181 -4.11 28.73 -4.74
CA THR A 181 -4.96 29.88 -5.07
C THR A 181 -6.42 29.47 -4.97
N LEU A 182 -7.20 30.21 -4.21
CA LEU A 182 -8.64 30.02 -4.05
C LEU A 182 -9.39 31.23 -4.58
N LYS A 183 -10.55 30.98 -5.20
CA LYS A 183 -11.50 32.03 -5.55
C LYS A 183 -12.36 32.36 -4.32
N ALA A 184 -12.52 33.63 -4.04
CA ALA A 184 -13.37 34.08 -2.93
C ALA A 184 -14.85 34.12 -3.34
N ASP A 185 -15.39 33.01 -3.84
CA ASP A 185 -16.76 32.88 -4.35
C ASP A 185 -17.70 32.10 -3.39
N GLY A 186 -17.17 31.64 -2.26
CA GLY A 186 -17.91 30.87 -1.27
C GLY A 186 -18.17 29.40 -1.68
N GLN A 187 -17.62 28.95 -2.80
CA GLN A 187 -17.77 27.58 -3.33
C GLN A 187 -16.44 26.87 -3.51
N ASP A 188 -15.36 27.62 -3.74
CA ASP A 188 -14.03 27.03 -3.94
C ASP A 188 -13.46 26.50 -2.64
N ILE A 189 -12.78 25.35 -2.71
CA ILE A 189 -12.23 24.65 -1.54
C ILE A 189 -10.72 24.40 -1.71
N ALA A 190 -10.00 24.41 -0.61
CA ALA A 190 -8.65 23.90 -0.53
C ALA A 190 -8.66 22.47 0.02
N ILE A 191 -7.97 21.57 -0.67
CA ILE A 191 -7.61 20.26 -0.14
C ILE A 191 -6.15 20.34 0.26
N VAL A 192 -5.85 19.88 1.46
CA VAL A 192 -4.51 19.97 2.05
C VAL A 192 -4.11 18.64 2.63
N ASP A 193 -2.98 18.12 2.21
CA ASP A 193 -2.37 16.94 2.83
C ASP A 193 -1.56 17.35 4.06
N LEU A 194 -1.78 16.62 5.15
CA LEU A 194 -1.04 16.76 6.39
C LEU A 194 -0.23 15.47 6.61
N THR A 195 1.09 15.59 6.63
CA THR A 195 1.98 14.47 6.89
C THR A 195 2.89 14.77 8.06
N LEU A 196 3.20 13.74 8.86
CA LEU A 196 4.17 13.85 9.94
C LEU A 196 5.55 13.44 9.40
N LYS A 197 6.56 14.28 9.62
CA LYS A 197 7.91 14.05 9.12
C LYS A 197 8.95 14.05 10.24
N ASP A 198 9.98 13.23 10.07
CA ASP A 198 11.13 13.19 10.97
C ASP A 198 12.14 14.32 10.68
N GLU A 199 13.23 14.35 11.44
CA GLU A 199 14.32 15.35 11.27
C GLU A 199 14.96 15.31 9.87
N LYS A 200 14.92 14.15 9.19
CA LYS A 200 15.46 13.97 7.84
C LYS A 200 14.43 14.22 6.74
N ASN A 201 13.27 14.81 7.08
CA ASN A 201 12.17 15.07 6.15
C ASN A 201 11.50 13.82 5.54
N ARG A 202 11.59 12.69 6.20
CA ARG A 202 10.91 11.46 5.78
C ARG A 202 9.55 11.38 6.47
N GLU A 203 8.56 10.90 5.75
CA GLU A 203 7.23 10.64 6.31
C GLU A 203 7.30 9.52 7.35
N VAL A 204 6.66 9.74 8.50
CA VAL A 204 6.61 8.80 9.61
C VAL A 204 5.27 8.09 9.58
N PRO A 205 5.20 6.84 9.07
CA PRO A 205 3.94 6.18 8.76
C PRO A 205 3.16 5.69 10.00
N ASP A 206 3.84 5.54 11.12
CA ASP A 206 3.33 5.03 12.39
C ASP A 206 3.20 6.13 13.48
N ALA A 207 3.30 7.39 13.11
CA ALA A 207 3.14 8.49 14.05
C ALA A 207 1.66 8.67 14.43
N MET A 208 1.40 8.66 15.74
CA MET A 208 0.10 8.96 16.37
C MET A 208 0.19 10.26 17.15
#